data_de4a957dc70ea761bbfa7d10294940ee
#
_entry.id   de4a957dc70ea761bbfa7d10294940ee
#
_cell.length_a   1.000
_cell.length_b   1.000
_cell.length_c   1.000
_cell.angle_alpha   90.00
_cell.angle_beta   90.00
_cell.angle_gamma   90.00
#
_symmetry.space_group_name_H-M   'P 1'
#
loop_
_entity.id
_entity.type
_entity.pdbx_description
1 polymer ?
#
loop_
_entity_poly.entity_id
_entity_poly.type
_entity_poly.pdbx_seq_one_letter_code
_entity_poly.pdbx_strand_id
1 'polypeptide(L)'
;MGETAIIPLFYHQDIEINKKVIKACYDGGARVFEFTNRGIQAHHLFSELKRWASEEMDDLILGVGSIVDAGTAALFIQEGADFVVSPIVNVEMAKVCNRRKIAWIPGCATLSEINFAEELGAEIVKLFPAAQIGGPDFIKSVLGPNHWSSLMPSGGVLPEQENLEKWFKAGAYCVGLGSKLIIKNKNGDYDYEKIRTLTKDTINFARDIKSQVE
;
A
#
# COMPACT_ATOMS: atom_id res chain seq x y z
N MET A 1 -7.27 -5.16 -4.38
CA MET A 1 -5.99 -4.48 -4.66
C MET A 1 -5.66 -4.46 -6.14
N GLY A 2 -5.80 -5.56 -6.86
CA GLY A 2 -5.54 -5.61 -8.31
C GLY A 2 -6.43 -4.71 -9.16
N GLU A 3 -7.69 -4.54 -8.81
CA GLU A 3 -8.67 -3.74 -9.58
C GLU A 3 -8.37 -2.24 -9.63
N THR A 4 -7.99 -1.64 -8.50
CA THR A 4 -7.63 -0.21 -8.43
C THR A 4 -6.15 0.01 -8.75
N ALA A 5 -5.35 -1.05 -8.67
CA ALA A 5 -3.92 -1.11 -8.97
C ALA A 5 -3.03 -0.16 -8.16
N ILE A 6 -3.59 0.71 -7.32
CA ILE A 6 -2.84 1.61 -6.43
C ILE A 6 -3.29 1.46 -4.98
N ILE A 7 -2.34 1.66 -4.06
CA ILE A 7 -2.58 1.69 -2.62
C ILE A 7 -2.00 3.01 -2.09
N PRO A 8 -2.85 4.04 -1.88
CA PRO A 8 -2.42 5.24 -1.18
C PRO A 8 -1.99 4.90 0.24
N LEU A 9 -0.91 5.54 0.70
CA LEU A 9 -0.41 5.34 2.05
C LEU A 9 -0.11 6.68 2.73
N PHE A 10 -0.55 6.81 4.01
CA PHE A 10 -0.43 8.05 4.73
C PHE A 10 -0.51 7.86 6.26
N TYR A 11 0.02 8.85 6.98
CA TYR A 11 -0.13 9.05 8.41
C TYR A 11 -0.04 10.53 8.76
N HIS A 12 -0.89 10.97 9.66
CA HIS A 12 -0.78 12.24 10.34
C HIS A 12 -1.19 12.08 11.81
N GLN A 13 -0.63 12.90 12.71
CA GLN A 13 -0.97 12.86 14.13
C GLN A 13 -2.38 13.40 14.43
N ASP A 14 -2.93 14.24 13.56
CA ASP A 14 -4.28 14.78 13.64
C ASP A 14 -5.25 13.83 12.90
N ILE A 15 -6.26 13.37 13.60
CA ILE A 15 -7.28 12.44 13.11
C ILE A 15 -8.11 13.04 11.96
N GLU A 16 -8.45 14.34 12.03
CA GLU A 16 -9.27 14.99 11.03
C GLU A 16 -8.51 15.15 9.70
N ILE A 17 -7.20 15.34 9.75
CA ILE A 17 -6.36 15.32 8.54
C ILE A 17 -6.34 13.93 7.92
N ASN A 18 -6.21 12.86 8.72
CA ASN A 18 -6.28 11.48 8.20
C ASN A 18 -7.65 11.21 7.55
N LYS A 19 -8.76 11.55 8.21
CA LYS A 19 -10.11 11.38 7.66
C LYS A 19 -10.27 12.09 6.32
N LYS A 20 -9.85 13.35 6.22
CA LYS A 20 -9.95 14.12 4.97
C LYS A 20 -9.08 13.57 3.85
N VAL A 21 -7.86 13.10 4.14
CA VAL A 21 -6.98 12.48 3.14
C VAL A 21 -7.54 11.14 2.67
N ILE A 22 -7.99 10.28 3.59
CA ILE A 22 -8.63 8.99 3.24
C ILE A 22 -9.87 9.23 2.38
N LYS A 23 -10.73 10.16 2.79
CA LYS A 23 -11.95 10.53 2.03
C LYS A 23 -11.64 11.06 0.65
N ALA A 24 -10.62 11.92 0.51
CA ALA A 24 -10.19 12.44 -0.79
C ALA A 24 -9.68 11.32 -1.72
N CYS A 25 -8.90 10.37 -1.20
CA CYS A 25 -8.46 9.21 -1.96
C CYS A 25 -9.63 8.29 -2.34
N TYR A 26 -10.56 8.04 -1.41
CA TYR A 26 -11.77 7.24 -1.65
C TYR A 26 -12.66 7.86 -2.73
N ASP A 27 -12.95 9.17 -2.64
CA ASP A 27 -13.71 9.91 -3.64
C ASP A 27 -13.01 9.99 -4.99
N GLY A 28 -11.67 9.85 -5.00
CA GLY A 28 -10.86 9.65 -6.20
C GLY A 28 -10.91 8.24 -6.78
N GLY A 29 -11.61 7.30 -6.12
CA GLY A 29 -11.80 5.92 -6.58
C GLY A 29 -10.91 4.88 -5.91
N ALA A 30 -10.06 5.25 -4.94
CA ALA A 30 -9.30 4.27 -4.17
C ALA A 30 -10.25 3.44 -3.27
N ARG A 31 -10.00 2.13 -3.21
CA ARG A 31 -10.75 1.18 -2.36
C ARG A 31 -9.86 0.43 -1.39
N VAL A 32 -8.58 0.69 -1.44
CA VAL A 32 -7.58 0.15 -0.51
C VAL A 32 -6.75 1.32 -0.02
N PHE A 33 -6.48 1.39 1.27
CA PHE A 33 -5.67 2.45 1.88
C PHE A 33 -4.79 1.89 2.99
N GLU A 34 -3.50 2.26 3.00
CA GLU A 34 -2.54 1.89 4.03
C GLU A 34 -2.34 3.06 5.01
N PHE A 35 -2.86 2.95 6.23
CA PHE A 35 -2.47 3.84 7.33
C PHE A 35 -1.10 3.43 7.85
N THR A 36 -0.12 4.34 7.92
CA THR A 36 1.23 3.97 8.35
C THR A 36 1.46 4.21 9.84
N ASN A 37 1.90 3.19 10.57
CA ASN A 37 2.22 3.26 12.01
C ASN A 37 3.52 4.03 12.25
N ARG A 38 3.46 5.37 12.28
CA ARG A 38 4.63 6.24 12.46
C ARG A 38 4.56 7.15 13.69
N GLY A 39 3.61 6.91 14.59
CA GLY A 39 3.45 7.71 15.81
C GLY A 39 3.13 6.87 17.04
N ILE A 40 3.48 7.37 18.23
CA ILE A 40 3.28 6.66 19.50
C ILE A 40 1.80 6.29 19.74
N GLN A 41 0.87 7.15 19.32
CA GLN A 41 -0.58 6.96 19.47
C GLN A 41 -1.27 6.45 18.19
N ALA A 42 -0.50 5.94 17.22
CA ALA A 42 -1.04 5.55 15.92
C ALA A 42 -2.13 4.49 16.00
N HIS A 43 -2.06 3.53 16.93
CA HIS A 43 -3.08 2.50 17.12
C HIS A 43 -4.43 3.07 17.59
N HIS A 44 -4.44 4.08 18.45
CA HIS A 44 -5.69 4.75 18.84
C HIS A 44 -6.34 5.50 17.68
N LEU A 45 -5.51 6.23 16.90
CA LEU A 45 -5.99 6.89 15.69
C LEU A 45 -6.53 5.89 14.67
N PHE A 46 -5.87 4.75 14.52
CA PHE A 46 -6.32 3.70 13.60
C PHE A 46 -7.67 3.12 14.00
N SER A 47 -7.88 2.82 15.29
CA SER A 47 -9.14 2.31 15.82
C SER A 47 -10.31 3.28 15.53
N GLU A 48 -10.10 4.58 15.74
CA GLU A 48 -11.10 5.60 15.41
C GLU A 48 -11.34 5.71 13.89
N LEU A 49 -10.28 5.70 13.10
CA LEU A 49 -10.37 5.74 11.63
C LEU A 49 -11.11 4.53 11.07
N LYS A 50 -10.87 3.34 11.61
CA LYS A 50 -11.53 2.10 11.16
C LYS A 50 -13.03 2.14 11.43
N ARG A 51 -13.45 2.62 12.61
CA ARG A 51 -14.87 2.79 12.96
C ARG A 51 -15.54 3.80 12.02
N TRP A 52 -14.95 4.99 11.89
CA TRP A 52 -15.46 6.02 10.99
C TRP A 52 -15.53 5.53 9.53
N ALA A 53 -14.49 4.84 9.04
CA ALA A 53 -14.47 4.31 7.69
C ALA A 53 -15.58 3.29 7.44
N SER A 54 -15.88 2.43 8.43
CA SER A 54 -16.95 1.44 8.34
C SER A 54 -18.36 2.07 8.28
N GLU A 55 -18.52 3.27 8.78
CA GLU A 55 -19.79 4.03 8.74
C GLU A 55 -19.95 4.82 7.43
N GLU A 56 -18.87 5.35 6.88
CA GLU A 56 -18.90 6.30 5.76
C GLU A 56 -18.49 5.69 4.40
N MET A 57 -17.76 4.55 4.41
CA MET A 57 -17.13 3.95 3.25
C MET A 57 -17.09 2.43 3.38
N ASP A 58 -18.23 1.78 3.21
CA ASP A 58 -18.46 0.35 3.47
C ASP A 58 -17.59 -0.60 2.61
N ASP A 59 -17.13 -0.15 1.45
CA ASP A 59 -16.25 -0.89 0.54
C ASP A 59 -14.76 -0.50 0.65
N LEU A 60 -14.38 0.33 1.64
CA LEU A 60 -12.97 0.66 1.88
C LEU A 60 -12.25 -0.44 2.67
N ILE A 61 -11.20 -0.98 2.08
CA ILE A 61 -10.25 -1.88 2.73
C ILE A 61 -9.16 -1.05 3.38
N LEU A 62 -9.19 -0.90 4.71
CA LEU A 62 -8.26 -0.09 5.48
C LEU A 62 -7.26 -0.96 6.23
N GLY A 63 -6.02 -0.99 5.77
CA GLY A 63 -4.94 -1.72 6.41
C GLY A 63 -3.91 -0.82 7.08
N VAL A 64 -2.93 -1.46 7.69
CA VAL A 64 -1.86 -0.77 8.41
C VAL A 64 -0.49 -1.13 7.83
N GLY A 65 0.40 -0.14 7.73
CA GLY A 65 1.79 -0.31 7.31
C GLY A 65 2.80 0.17 8.33
N SER A 66 4.07 -0.01 8.00
CA SER A 66 5.22 0.24 8.90
C SER A 66 5.21 -0.65 10.14
N ILE A 67 4.69 -1.87 10.04
CA ILE A 67 4.65 -2.86 11.11
C ILE A 67 5.91 -3.72 11.01
N VAL A 68 6.64 -3.85 12.13
CA VAL A 68 7.94 -4.52 12.16
C VAL A 68 8.00 -5.75 13.07
N ASP A 69 6.95 -5.99 13.87
CA ASP A 69 6.89 -7.11 14.81
C ASP A 69 5.47 -7.69 14.96
N ALA A 70 5.41 -8.92 15.44
CA ALA A 70 4.17 -9.67 15.58
C ALA A 70 3.21 -9.10 16.66
N GLY A 71 3.73 -8.50 17.72
CA GLY A 71 2.94 -7.89 18.78
C GLY A 71 2.17 -6.68 18.27
N THR A 72 2.87 -5.80 17.57
CA THR A 72 2.26 -4.64 16.92
C THR A 72 1.27 -5.06 15.83
N ALA A 73 1.57 -6.08 15.02
CA ALA A 73 0.61 -6.64 14.06
C ALA A 73 -0.67 -7.13 14.75
N ALA A 74 -0.53 -7.88 15.85
CA ALA A 74 -1.66 -8.39 16.62
C ALA A 74 -2.55 -7.27 17.17
N LEU A 75 -1.95 -6.17 17.65
CA LEU A 75 -2.65 -5.00 18.15
C LEU A 75 -3.51 -4.36 17.04
N PHE A 76 -2.93 -4.04 15.89
CA PHE A 76 -3.67 -3.42 14.79
C PHE A 76 -4.75 -4.33 14.18
N ILE A 77 -4.51 -5.65 14.17
CA ILE A 77 -5.55 -6.62 13.77
C ILE A 77 -6.73 -6.60 14.74
N GLN A 78 -6.50 -6.45 16.06
CA GLN A 78 -7.57 -6.28 17.05
C GLN A 78 -8.33 -4.97 16.87
N GLU A 79 -7.66 -3.91 16.41
CA GLU A 79 -8.29 -2.64 16.06
C GLU A 79 -9.00 -2.67 14.68
N GLY A 80 -9.03 -3.83 14.03
CA GLY A 80 -9.80 -4.05 12.80
C GLY A 80 -9.04 -3.83 11.49
N ALA A 81 -7.71 -3.93 11.48
CA ALA A 81 -6.94 -3.84 10.24
C ALA A 81 -7.31 -4.96 9.27
N ASP A 82 -7.66 -4.60 8.03
CA ASP A 82 -8.03 -5.56 6.99
C ASP A 82 -6.79 -6.23 6.35
N PHE A 83 -5.62 -5.58 6.42
CA PHE A 83 -4.33 -6.14 6.00
C PHE A 83 -3.18 -5.48 6.76
N VAL A 84 -2.02 -6.14 6.76
CA VAL A 84 -0.80 -5.67 7.41
C VAL A 84 0.34 -5.57 6.40
N VAL A 85 0.98 -4.39 6.31
CA VAL A 85 2.17 -4.15 5.49
C VAL A 85 3.38 -3.97 6.38
N SER A 86 4.45 -4.67 6.04
CA SER A 86 5.74 -4.58 6.74
C SER A 86 6.83 -4.05 5.81
N PRO A 87 7.84 -3.34 6.30
CA PRO A 87 9.04 -3.04 5.51
C PRO A 87 10.02 -4.21 5.44
N ILE A 88 9.79 -5.30 6.17
CA ILE A 88 10.67 -6.45 6.30
C ILE A 88 9.88 -7.77 6.28
N VAL A 89 10.57 -8.88 6.06
CA VAL A 89 10.03 -10.23 6.31
C VAL A 89 10.19 -10.58 7.80
N ASN A 90 9.10 -11.00 8.45
CA ASN A 90 9.10 -11.44 9.84
C ASN A 90 8.21 -12.67 10.02
N VAL A 91 8.81 -13.80 10.36
CA VAL A 91 8.15 -15.12 10.46
C VAL A 91 7.02 -15.12 11.51
N GLU A 92 7.25 -14.50 12.66
CA GLU A 92 6.23 -14.48 13.73
C GLU A 92 5.04 -13.59 13.35
N MET A 93 5.28 -12.51 12.59
CA MET A 93 4.20 -11.69 12.03
C MET A 93 3.37 -12.48 11.01
N ALA A 94 4.02 -13.22 10.10
CA ALA A 94 3.34 -14.09 9.15
C ALA A 94 2.43 -15.09 9.87
N LYS A 95 2.93 -15.74 10.94
CA LYS A 95 2.13 -16.67 11.77
C LYS A 95 0.91 -16.00 12.39
N VAL A 96 1.04 -14.78 12.92
CA VAL A 96 -0.07 -14.03 13.52
C VAL A 96 -1.11 -13.69 12.47
N CYS A 97 -0.72 -13.14 11.33
CA CYS A 97 -1.60 -12.78 10.24
C CYS A 97 -2.33 -14.00 9.67
N ASN A 98 -1.60 -15.08 9.36
CA ASN A 98 -2.17 -16.32 8.82
C ASN A 98 -3.21 -16.97 9.74
N ARG A 99 -2.94 -17.03 11.07
CA ARG A 99 -3.91 -17.57 12.05
C ARG A 99 -5.21 -16.78 12.08
N ARG A 100 -5.14 -15.46 11.84
CA ARG A 100 -6.31 -14.56 11.87
C ARG A 100 -6.92 -14.33 10.50
N LYS A 101 -6.39 -14.96 9.44
CA LYS A 101 -6.82 -14.79 8.04
C LYS A 101 -6.75 -13.34 7.56
N ILE A 102 -5.74 -12.62 8.02
CA ILE A 102 -5.43 -11.25 7.59
C ILE A 102 -4.31 -11.29 6.56
N ALA A 103 -4.51 -10.63 5.44
CA ALA A 103 -3.48 -10.53 4.40
C ALA A 103 -2.23 -9.84 4.96
N TRP A 104 -1.06 -10.43 4.66
CA TRP A 104 0.24 -9.91 5.07
C TRP A 104 1.07 -9.59 3.84
N ILE A 105 1.59 -8.36 3.75
CA ILE A 105 2.35 -7.84 2.62
C ILE A 105 3.75 -7.45 3.11
N PRO A 106 4.70 -8.39 3.14
CA PRO A 106 6.08 -8.15 3.61
C PRO A 106 6.93 -7.38 2.61
N GLY A 107 7.83 -6.55 3.13
CA GLY A 107 8.82 -5.84 2.35
C GLY A 107 10.05 -6.71 2.08
N CYS A 108 10.42 -6.82 0.81
CA CYS A 108 11.55 -7.58 0.30
C CYS A 108 12.42 -6.72 -0.63
N ALA A 109 13.71 -7.00 -0.66
CA ALA A 109 14.69 -6.34 -1.51
C ALA A 109 15.52 -7.33 -2.35
N THR A 110 15.34 -8.63 -2.14
CA THR A 110 16.05 -9.71 -2.84
C THR A 110 15.10 -10.81 -3.28
N LEU A 111 15.49 -11.57 -4.30
CA LEU A 111 14.72 -12.73 -4.78
C LEU A 111 14.55 -13.80 -3.68
N SER A 112 15.56 -14.00 -2.83
CA SER A 112 15.48 -14.96 -1.72
C SER A 112 14.45 -14.54 -0.67
N GLU A 113 14.37 -13.24 -0.35
CA GLU A 113 13.34 -12.73 0.57
C GLU A 113 11.94 -12.84 -0.02
N ILE A 114 11.77 -12.57 -1.32
CA ILE A 114 10.49 -12.74 -2.02
C ILE A 114 10.03 -14.19 -1.92
N ASN A 115 10.88 -15.13 -2.32
CA ASN A 115 10.57 -16.56 -2.26
C ASN A 115 10.23 -17.01 -0.82
N PHE A 116 10.98 -16.55 0.16
CA PHE A 116 10.72 -16.87 1.56
C PHE A 116 9.41 -16.26 2.08
N ALA A 117 9.08 -15.04 1.67
CA ALA A 117 7.80 -14.40 2.00
C ALA A 117 6.60 -15.19 1.42
N GLU A 118 6.71 -15.63 0.17
CA GLU A 118 5.68 -16.45 -0.49
C GLU A 118 5.53 -17.83 0.19
N GLU A 119 6.64 -18.48 0.57
CA GLU A 119 6.62 -19.72 1.38
C GLU A 119 5.88 -19.51 2.72
N LEU A 120 5.99 -18.33 3.32
CA LEU A 120 5.27 -17.95 4.53
C LEU A 120 3.81 -17.52 4.28
N GLY A 121 3.31 -17.62 3.06
CA GLY A 121 1.92 -17.37 2.70
C GLY A 121 1.60 -15.93 2.27
N ALA A 122 2.60 -15.13 1.91
CA ALA A 122 2.36 -13.81 1.34
C ALA A 122 1.82 -13.95 -0.10
N GLU A 123 0.60 -13.48 -0.36
CA GLU A 123 0.00 -13.44 -1.70
C GLU A 123 0.49 -12.25 -2.52
N ILE A 124 0.86 -11.15 -1.84
CA ILE A 124 1.44 -9.95 -2.42
C ILE A 124 2.72 -9.64 -1.65
N VAL A 125 3.81 -9.40 -2.38
CA VAL A 125 5.10 -9.03 -1.80
C VAL A 125 5.40 -7.57 -2.13
N LYS A 126 5.67 -6.78 -1.09
CA LYS A 126 6.10 -5.39 -1.24
C LYS A 126 7.58 -5.35 -1.62
N LEU A 127 7.91 -4.65 -2.70
CA LEU A 127 9.29 -4.29 -3.00
C LEU A 127 9.64 -2.97 -2.32
N PHE A 128 10.63 -2.97 -1.43
CA PHE A 128 10.98 -1.76 -0.67
C PHE A 128 12.47 -1.74 -0.26
N PRO A 129 13.13 -0.60 -0.49
CA PRO A 129 12.71 0.59 -1.24
C PRO A 129 12.86 0.38 -2.77
N ALA A 130 11.74 0.36 -3.50
CA ALA A 130 11.68 -0.20 -4.86
C ALA A 130 12.63 0.46 -5.88
N ALA A 131 12.73 1.79 -5.89
CA ALA A 131 13.63 2.47 -6.83
C ALA A 131 15.11 2.17 -6.54
N GLN A 132 15.49 2.02 -5.28
CA GLN A 132 16.88 1.81 -4.87
C GLN A 132 17.37 0.38 -5.11
N ILE A 133 16.46 -0.60 -5.15
CA ILE A 133 16.80 -2.02 -5.38
C ILE A 133 16.82 -2.41 -6.87
N GLY A 134 16.69 -1.43 -7.79
CA GLY A 134 16.76 -1.67 -9.22
C GLY A 134 15.50 -1.28 -10.00
N GLY A 135 14.47 -0.78 -9.34
CA GLY A 135 13.29 -0.24 -10.01
C GLY A 135 12.52 -1.26 -10.84
N PRO A 136 11.92 -0.84 -11.98
CA PRO A 136 11.17 -1.72 -12.87
C PRO A 136 11.99 -2.91 -13.40
N ASP A 137 13.30 -2.74 -13.61
CA ASP A 137 14.15 -3.82 -14.13
C ASP A 137 14.36 -4.94 -13.10
N PHE A 138 14.32 -4.62 -11.81
CA PHE A 138 14.30 -5.64 -10.76
C PHE A 138 13.04 -6.51 -10.83
N ILE A 139 11.86 -5.91 -11.06
CA ILE A 139 10.60 -6.67 -11.25
C ILE A 139 10.72 -7.64 -12.42
N LYS A 140 11.18 -7.18 -13.58
CA LYS A 140 11.39 -8.05 -14.75
C LYS A 140 12.32 -9.21 -14.44
N SER A 141 13.42 -8.94 -13.71
CA SER A 141 14.40 -9.94 -13.34
C SER A 141 13.84 -10.98 -12.38
N VAL A 142 12.96 -10.58 -11.43
CA VAL A 142 12.26 -11.49 -10.53
C VAL A 142 11.25 -12.34 -11.28
N LEU A 143 10.42 -11.72 -12.13
CA LEU A 143 9.34 -12.42 -12.84
C LEU A 143 9.83 -13.38 -13.92
N GLY A 144 11.09 -13.29 -14.32
CA GLY A 144 11.71 -14.30 -15.19
C GLY A 144 11.62 -15.72 -14.61
N PRO A 145 12.24 -16.00 -13.46
CA PRO A 145 12.11 -17.30 -12.79
C PRO A 145 10.82 -17.48 -11.98
N ASN A 146 10.25 -16.41 -11.42
CA ASN A 146 9.09 -16.43 -10.51
C ASN A 146 7.89 -15.70 -11.12
N HIS A 147 7.40 -16.16 -12.26
CA HIS A 147 6.30 -15.52 -13.01
C HIS A 147 4.97 -15.47 -12.27
N TRP A 148 4.81 -16.25 -11.20
CA TRP A 148 3.61 -16.26 -10.33
C TRP A 148 3.60 -15.16 -9.26
N SER A 149 4.73 -14.48 -9.01
CA SER A 149 4.84 -13.52 -7.93
C SER A 149 4.01 -12.26 -8.16
N SER A 150 3.22 -11.86 -7.17
CA SER A 150 2.47 -10.60 -7.18
C SER A 150 3.27 -9.50 -6.47
N LEU A 151 3.91 -8.63 -7.23
CA LEU A 151 4.86 -7.64 -6.71
C LEU A 151 4.23 -6.24 -6.59
N MET A 152 4.39 -5.62 -5.42
CA MET A 152 3.93 -4.27 -5.09
C MET A 152 5.12 -3.34 -4.84
N PRO A 153 5.65 -2.62 -5.83
CA PRO A 153 6.68 -1.63 -5.59
C PRO A 153 6.18 -0.46 -4.74
N SER A 154 6.99 -0.05 -3.77
CA SER A 154 6.77 1.12 -2.92
C SER A 154 8.10 1.83 -2.69
N GLY A 155 8.08 3.18 -2.77
CA GLY A 155 9.31 3.98 -2.78
C GLY A 155 9.87 4.20 -4.19
N GLY A 156 9.73 5.45 -4.69
CA GLY A 156 10.13 5.85 -6.03
C GLY A 156 9.04 5.72 -7.09
N VAL A 157 7.84 5.27 -6.73
CA VAL A 157 6.67 5.33 -7.61
C VAL A 157 6.07 6.73 -7.57
N LEU A 158 5.76 7.27 -8.75
CA LEU A 158 5.16 8.59 -8.94
C LEU A 158 3.76 8.44 -9.59
N PRO A 159 2.80 9.33 -9.27
CA PRO A 159 1.46 9.33 -9.85
C PRO A 159 1.43 9.96 -11.26
N GLU A 160 2.41 9.65 -12.08
CA GLU A 160 2.62 10.16 -13.43
C GLU A 160 2.52 9.00 -14.40
N GLN A 161 1.83 9.19 -15.53
CA GLN A 161 1.58 8.14 -16.51
C GLN A 161 2.86 7.43 -16.95
N GLU A 162 3.89 8.19 -17.33
CA GLU A 162 5.18 7.62 -17.78
C GLU A 162 5.90 6.80 -16.70
N ASN A 163 5.78 7.20 -15.43
CA ASN A 163 6.37 6.46 -14.33
C ASN A 163 5.59 5.18 -14.07
N LEU A 164 4.25 5.24 -14.01
CA LEU A 164 3.38 4.09 -13.82
C LEU A 164 3.53 3.07 -14.95
N GLU A 165 3.66 3.55 -16.18
CA GLU A 165 3.86 2.70 -17.36
C GLU A 165 5.12 1.83 -17.22
N LYS A 166 6.22 2.39 -16.72
CA LYS A 166 7.46 1.62 -16.48
C LYS A 166 7.25 0.49 -15.47
N TRP A 167 6.53 0.77 -14.37
CA TRP A 167 6.27 -0.22 -13.33
C TRP A 167 5.31 -1.32 -13.80
N PHE A 168 4.18 -0.96 -14.41
CA PHE A 168 3.18 -1.95 -14.84
C PHE A 168 3.65 -2.76 -16.05
N LYS A 169 4.36 -2.17 -17.02
CA LYS A 169 4.99 -2.92 -18.12
C LYS A 169 6.11 -3.85 -17.64
N ALA A 170 6.69 -3.60 -16.48
CA ALA A 170 7.61 -4.52 -15.84
C ALA A 170 6.93 -5.70 -15.15
N GLY A 171 5.60 -5.65 -14.96
CA GLY A 171 4.81 -6.69 -14.32
C GLY A 171 4.42 -6.39 -12.86
N ALA A 172 4.45 -5.13 -12.41
CA ALA A 172 3.92 -4.79 -11.09
C ALA A 172 2.44 -5.13 -10.98
N TYR A 173 2.05 -5.85 -9.92
CA TYR A 173 0.65 -6.21 -9.65
C TYR A 173 -0.18 -4.99 -9.23
N CYS A 174 0.34 -4.20 -8.30
CA CYS A 174 -0.18 -2.91 -7.85
C CYS A 174 0.98 -2.06 -7.34
N VAL A 175 0.76 -0.79 -7.01
CA VAL A 175 1.80 0.12 -6.52
C VAL A 175 1.41 0.83 -5.23
N GLY A 176 2.36 1.02 -4.31
CA GLY A 176 2.19 1.83 -3.10
C GLY A 176 2.61 3.28 -3.34
N LEU A 177 1.70 4.23 -3.07
CA LEU A 177 1.89 5.66 -3.32
C LEU A 177 1.71 6.49 -2.05
N GLY A 178 2.78 7.13 -1.58
CA GLY A 178 2.78 8.00 -0.40
C GLY A 178 2.78 9.50 -0.73
N SER A 179 3.81 10.20 -0.28
CA SER A 179 3.92 11.67 -0.30
C SER A 179 3.80 12.32 -1.70
N LYS A 180 4.00 11.56 -2.77
CA LYS A 180 3.84 12.06 -4.13
C LYS A 180 2.39 12.14 -4.58
N LEU A 181 1.51 11.34 -3.97
CA LEU A 181 0.06 11.39 -4.17
C LEU A 181 -0.60 12.36 -3.18
N ILE A 182 -0.12 12.36 -1.93
CA ILE A 182 -0.68 13.17 -0.84
C ILE A 182 0.05 14.52 -0.80
N ILE A 183 -0.42 15.44 -1.60
CA ILE A 183 0.24 16.73 -1.87
C ILE A 183 -0.28 17.86 -1.00
N LYS A 184 0.56 18.87 -0.83
CA LYS A 184 0.25 20.10 -0.10
C LYS A 184 0.16 21.29 -1.05
N ASN A 185 -0.65 22.26 -0.67
CA ASN A 185 -0.75 23.56 -1.34
C ASN A 185 0.46 24.46 -0.98
N LYS A 186 0.51 25.65 -1.55
CA LYS A 186 1.60 26.62 -1.32
C LYS A 186 1.70 27.10 0.15
N ASN A 187 0.62 26.99 0.92
CA ASN A 187 0.56 27.38 2.33
C ASN A 187 1.01 26.24 3.27
N GLY A 188 1.28 25.04 2.74
CA GLY A 188 1.67 23.89 3.54
C GLY A 188 0.51 23.00 3.99
N ASP A 189 -0.74 23.37 3.69
CA ASP A 189 -1.93 22.57 3.99
C ASP A 189 -2.14 21.49 2.94
N TYR A 190 -2.81 20.38 3.29
CA TYR A 190 -3.16 19.34 2.32
C TYR A 190 -4.22 19.83 1.34
N ASP A 191 -3.99 19.61 0.06
CA ASP A 191 -4.89 19.99 -1.03
C ASP A 191 -5.81 18.81 -1.37
N TYR A 192 -6.91 18.66 -0.62
CA TYR A 192 -7.80 17.50 -0.69
C TYR A 192 -8.44 17.33 -2.08
N GLU A 193 -8.82 18.44 -2.75
CA GLU A 193 -9.39 18.38 -4.10
C GLU A 193 -8.37 17.90 -5.12
N LYS A 194 -7.14 18.36 -4.99
CA LYS A 194 -6.07 17.92 -5.88
C LYS A 194 -5.64 16.49 -5.59
N ILE A 195 -5.63 16.06 -4.31
CA ILE A 195 -5.41 14.65 -3.91
C ILE A 195 -6.49 13.77 -4.55
N ARG A 196 -7.76 14.14 -4.47
CA ARG A 196 -8.88 13.42 -5.10
C ARG A 196 -8.68 13.28 -6.60
N THR A 197 -8.43 14.39 -7.28
CA THR A 197 -8.22 14.41 -8.74
C THR A 197 -7.01 13.56 -9.14
N LEU A 198 -5.88 13.74 -8.48
CA LEU A 198 -4.65 12.99 -8.75
C LEU A 198 -4.83 11.49 -8.49
N THR A 199 -5.56 11.11 -7.43
CA THR A 199 -5.89 9.71 -7.17
C THR A 199 -6.72 9.11 -8.30
N LYS A 200 -7.75 9.83 -8.77
CA LYS A 200 -8.59 9.40 -9.90
C LYS A 200 -7.78 9.22 -11.18
N ASP A 201 -6.96 10.20 -11.51
CA ASP A 201 -6.14 10.15 -12.73
C ASP A 201 -5.13 9.00 -12.67
N THR A 202 -4.49 8.82 -11.51
CA THR A 202 -3.54 7.72 -11.26
C THR A 202 -4.19 6.35 -11.44
N ILE A 203 -5.42 6.16 -10.92
CA ILE A 203 -6.18 4.90 -11.08
C ILE A 203 -6.51 4.68 -12.57
N ASN A 204 -6.95 5.71 -13.27
CA ASN A 204 -7.27 5.60 -14.69
C ASN A 204 -6.04 5.23 -15.51
N PHE A 205 -4.91 5.90 -15.30
CA PHE A 205 -3.64 5.54 -15.95
C PHE A 205 -3.25 4.09 -15.66
N ALA A 206 -3.32 3.65 -14.40
CA ALA A 206 -2.97 2.29 -14.02
C ALA A 206 -3.87 1.25 -14.71
N ARG A 207 -5.18 1.49 -14.79
CA ARG A 207 -6.14 0.61 -15.48
C ARG A 207 -5.88 0.54 -16.99
N ASP A 208 -5.70 1.69 -17.62
CA ASP A 208 -5.43 1.77 -19.07
C ASP A 208 -4.14 1.04 -19.43
N ILE A 209 -3.08 1.19 -18.62
CA ILE A 209 -1.81 0.50 -18.86
C ILE A 209 -1.97 -1.01 -18.67
N LYS A 210 -2.63 -1.45 -17.59
CA LYS A 210 -2.83 -2.89 -17.32
C LYS A 210 -3.65 -3.57 -18.42
N SER A 211 -4.71 -2.93 -18.91
CA SER A 211 -5.52 -3.47 -20.00
C SER A 211 -4.76 -3.64 -21.35
N GLN A 212 -3.59 -3.01 -21.49
CA GLN A 212 -2.73 -3.15 -22.67
C GLN A 212 -1.64 -4.22 -22.50
N VAL A 213 -1.41 -4.69 -21.27
CA VAL A 213 -0.33 -5.63 -20.93
C VAL A 213 -0.86 -7.05 -20.67
N GLU A 214 -2.15 -7.16 -20.28
CA GLU A 214 -2.91 -8.44 -20.20
C GLU A 214 -3.32 -8.93 -21.60
#